data_bf09b856f022cd55d440fbaffcbde8f7
#
_entry.id   bf09b856f022cd55d440fbaffcbde8f7
#
_cell.length_a   1.000
_cell.length_b   1.000
_cell.length_c   1.000
_cell.angle_alpha   90.00
_cell.angle_beta   90.00
_cell.angle_gamma   90.00
#
_symmetry.space_group_name_H-M   'P 1'
#
loop_
_entity.id
_entity.type
_entity.pdbx_description
1 polymer ?
#
loop_
_entity_poly.entity_id
_entity_poly.type
_entity_poly.pdbx_seq_one_letter_code
_entity_poly.pdbx_strand_id
1 'polypeptide(L)'
;MPAERVAALEELARASAYWDKKDDPALQLRHDMIRAKISAFMERQDTVYRRYPLSNDSTPARYARAITTYLHGDLRSALAQIDGLIAQQPANPYFYELRGQALLESGKPSEAIAPLHKAMQLSNGSALIEMMLGQALVATDNKAYTDEAIKILRAAVARESEAPLGYTQLAMAYGKKGDYAEADLASAQAAYLRGDNKTARDLASRAKTRFAVGTPGWVKADDIVTAKPPPGQKSN
;
A
#
# COMPACT_ATOMS: atom_id res chain seq x y z
N MET A 1 12.98 4.59 -27.53
CA MET A 1 14.36 4.23 -27.96
C MET A 1 14.36 4.13 -29.48
N PRO A 2 15.42 4.58 -30.19
CA PRO A 2 15.55 4.40 -31.64
C PRO A 2 15.53 2.92 -32.01
N ALA A 3 14.85 2.55 -33.06
CA ALA A 3 14.68 1.15 -33.50
C ALA A 3 16.02 0.42 -33.70
N GLU A 4 17.01 1.13 -34.25
CA GLU A 4 18.38 0.61 -34.45
C GLU A 4 19.06 0.16 -33.16
N ARG A 5 18.85 0.91 -32.07
CA ARG A 5 19.42 0.56 -30.77
C ARG A 5 18.73 -0.68 -30.16
N VAL A 6 17.44 -0.83 -30.39
CA VAL A 6 16.70 -2.03 -29.99
C VAL A 6 17.22 -3.25 -30.76
N ALA A 7 17.36 -3.14 -32.06
CA ALA A 7 17.88 -4.22 -32.91
C ALA A 7 19.30 -4.65 -32.54
N ALA A 8 20.20 -3.68 -32.29
CA ALA A 8 21.57 -3.97 -31.87
C ALA A 8 21.63 -4.67 -30.49
N LEU A 9 20.80 -4.26 -29.55
CA LEU A 9 20.70 -4.93 -28.23
C LEU A 9 20.11 -6.33 -28.34
N GLU A 10 19.14 -6.52 -29.24
CA GLU A 10 18.55 -7.84 -29.49
C GLU A 10 19.56 -8.80 -30.13
N GLU A 11 20.38 -8.33 -31.06
CA GLU A 11 21.44 -9.11 -31.69
C GLU A 11 22.51 -9.54 -30.65
N LEU A 12 22.95 -8.62 -29.79
CA LEU A 12 23.86 -8.94 -28.69
C LEU A 12 23.25 -9.94 -27.70
N ALA A 13 21.96 -9.79 -27.38
CA ALA A 13 21.26 -10.69 -26.47
C ALA A 13 21.13 -12.11 -27.08
N ARG A 14 20.85 -12.21 -28.38
CA ARG A 14 20.78 -13.52 -29.10
C ARG A 14 22.12 -14.26 -29.11
N ALA A 15 23.23 -13.56 -29.06
CA ALA A 15 24.57 -14.16 -28.94
C ALA A 15 24.86 -14.72 -27.53
N SER A 16 24.03 -14.43 -26.55
CA SER A 16 24.18 -14.95 -25.20
C SER A 16 23.84 -16.44 -25.10
N ALA A 17 24.63 -17.22 -24.35
CA ALA A 17 24.35 -18.60 -24.02
C ALA A 17 23.04 -18.79 -23.23
N TYR A 18 22.47 -17.70 -22.77
CA TYR A 18 21.22 -17.70 -21.96
C TYR A 18 20.00 -17.18 -22.74
N TRP A 19 20.13 -16.90 -24.04
CA TRP A 19 19.03 -16.36 -24.86
C TRP A 19 17.77 -17.24 -24.81
N ASP A 20 17.94 -18.56 -24.90
CA ASP A 20 16.84 -19.52 -24.88
C ASP A 20 16.43 -19.98 -23.49
N LYS A 21 17.11 -19.47 -22.45
CA LYS A 21 16.80 -19.83 -21.07
C LYS A 21 15.47 -19.19 -20.67
N LYS A 22 14.47 -20.02 -20.43
CA LYS A 22 13.18 -19.57 -19.91
C LYS A 22 13.25 -19.45 -18.39
N ASP A 23 12.60 -18.42 -17.87
CA ASP A 23 12.40 -18.27 -16.43
C ASP A 23 11.50 -19.36 -15.86
N ASP A 24 11.60 -19.58 -14.55
CA ASP A 24 10.67 -20.43 -13.82
C ASP A 24 9.24 -19.90 -14.06
N PRO A 25 8.28 -20.78 -14.45
CA PRO A 25 6.90 -20.36 -14.73
C PRO A 25 6.23 -19.61 -13.58
N ALA A 26 6.59 -19.93 -12.33
CA ALA A 26 6.06 -19.22 -11.16
C ALA A 26 6.63 -17.80 -11.04
N LEU A 27 7.90 -17.59 -11.37
CA LEU A 27 8.51 -16.27 -11.43
C LEU A 27 7.92 -15.44 -12.57
N GLN A 28 7.76 -16.05 -13.75
CA GLN A 28 7.12 -15.39 -14.89
C GLN A 28 5.69 -14.97 -14.55
N LEU A 29 4.89 -15.83 -13.92
CA LEU A 29 3.54 -15.48 -13.49
C LEU A 29 3.55 -14.32 -12.48
N ARG A 30 4.46 -14.30 -11.51
CA ARG A 30 4.59 -13.18 -10.55
C ARG A 30 4.91 -11.88 -11.27
N HIS A 31 5.86 -11.90 -12.22
CA HIS A 31 6.20 -10.75 -13.04
C HIS A 31 4.98 -10.25 -13.83
N ASP A 32 4.25 -11.16 -14.48
CA ASP A 32 3.08 -10.80 -15.27
C ASP A 32 1.94 -10.24 -14.41
N MET A 33 1.76 -10.76 -13.18
CA MET A 33 0.80 -10.21 -12.21
C MET A 33 1.16 -8.80 -11.77
N ILE A 34 2.45 -8.54 -11.46
CA ILE A 34 2.92 -7.19 -11.09
C ILE A 34 2.74 -6.24 -12.27
N ARG A 35 3.12 -6.64 -13.47
CA ARG A 35 2.96 -5.86 -14.70
C ARG A 35 1.50 -5.56 -14.99
N ALA A 36 0.59 -6.52 -14.78
CA ALA A 36 -0.84 -6.34 -14.90
C ALA A 36 -1.38 -5.32 -13.90
N LYS A 37 -0.96 -5.39 -12.63
CA LYS A 37 -1.32 -4.45 -11.56
C LYS A 37 -0.87 -3.03 -11.93
N ILE A 38 0.42 -2.85 -12.26
CA ILE A 38 0.98 -1.54 -12.61
C ILE A 38 0.27 -0.95 -13.85
N SER A 39 0.10 -1.75 -14.90
CA SER A 39 -0.60 -1.31 -16.12
C SER A 39 -2.01 -0.81 -15.80
N ALA A 40 -2.77 -1.57 -15.01
CA ALA A 40 -4.15 -1.23 -14.69
C ALA A 40 -4.29 0.03 -13.83
N PHE A 41 -3.33 0.31 -12.92
CA PHE A 41 -3.35 1.52 -12.08
C PHE A 41 -2.77 2.75 -12.77
N MET A 42 -1.83 2.59 -13.71
CA MET A 42 -1.05 3.69 -14.25
C MET A 42 -1.42 4.08 -15.69
N GLU A 43 -2.03 3.18 -16.45
CA GLU A 43 -2.35 3.42 -17.84
C GLU A 43 -3.82 3.75 -18.05
N ARG A 44 -4.13 4.33 -19.20
CA ARG A 44 -5.52 4.60 -19.60
C ARG A 44 -6.27 3.30 -19.85
N GLN A 45 -7.55 3.28 -19.52
CA GLN A 45 -8.43 2.13 -19.66
C GLN A 45 -8.36 1.46 -21.04
N ASP A 46 -8.38 2.26 -22.11
CA ASP A 46 -8.30 1.76 -23.50
C ASP A 46 -6.97 1.05 -23.78
N THR A 47 -5.88 1.50 -23.19
CA THR A 47 -4.56 0.86 -23.32
C THR A 47 -4.52 -0.47 -22.58
N VAL A 48 -5.12 -0.53 -21.40
CA VAL A 48 -5.22 -1.78 -20.61
C VAL A 48 -6.04 -2.82 -21.38
N TYR A 49 -7.19 -2.46 -21.94
CA TYR A 49 -8.02 -3.41 -22.70
C TYR A 49 -7.38 -3.85 -24.03
N ARG A 50 -6.55 -3.01 -24.67
CA ARG A 50 -5.75 -3.46 -25.82
C ARG A 50 -4.68 -4.47 -25.43
N ARG A 51 -4.02 -4.28 -24.27
CA ARG A 51 -2.97 -5.19 -23.77
C ARG A 51 -3.56 -6.48 -23.22
N TYR A 52 -4.69 -6.38 -22.54
CA TYR A 52 -5.40 -7.46 -21.89
C TYR A 52 -6.84 -7.61 -22.43
N PRO A 53 -6.99 -7.98 -23.71
CA PRO A 53 -8.31 -8.09 -24.35
C PRO A 53 -9.15 -9.19 -23.69
N LEU A 54 -10.47 -9.16 -23.91
CA LEU A 54 -11.40 -10.15 -23.36
C LEU A 54 -11.10 -11.58 -23.82
N SER A 55 -10.48 -11.74 -25.00
CA SER A 55 -10.02 -13.03 -25.51
C SER A 55 -8.85 -13.63 -24.74
N ASN A 56 -8.12 -12.81 -23.96
CA ASN A 56 -7.06 -13.28 -23.09
C ASN A 56 -7.63 -13.58 -21.69
N ASP A 57 -7.79 -14.87 -21.37
CA ASP A 57 -8.35 -15.34 -20.10
C ASP A 57 -7.30 -15.74 -19.06
N SER A 58 -6.03 -15.37 -19.28
CA SER A 58 -4.96 -15.59 -18.27
C SER A 58 -5.24 -14.83 -16.97
N THR A 59 -4.77 -15.35 -15.85
CA THR A 59 -4.94 -14.71 -14.53
C THR A 59 -4.44 -13.26 -14.51
N PRO A 60 -3.25 -12.91 -15.05
CA PRO A 60 -2.82 -11.51 -15.13
C PRO A 60 -3.77 -10.63 -15.92
N ALA A 61 -4.31 -11.12 -17.05
CA ALA A 61 -5.25 -10.34 -17.87
C ALA A 61 -6.59 -10.11 -17.15
N ARG A 62 -7.13 -11.12 -16.50
CA ARG A 62 -8.35 -11.00 -15.68
C ARG A 62 -8.13 -10.04 -14.51
N TYR A 63 -6.96 -10.12 -13.88
CA TYR A 63 -6.60 -9.24 -12.76
C TYR A 63 -6.50 -7.77 -13.21
N ALA A 64 -5.83 -7.49 -14.35
CA ALA A 64 -5.77 -6.15 -14.91
C ALA A 64 -7.17 -5.59 -15.20
N ARG A 65 -8.04 -6.39 -15.83
CA ARG A 65 -9.42 -5.98 -16.13
C ARG A 65 -10.26 -5.73 -14.88
N ALA A 66 -10.12 -6.58 -13.85
CA ALA A 66 -10.82 -6.39 -12.58
C ALA A 66 -10.42 -5.06 -11.91
N ILE A 67 -9.12 -4.72 -11.90
CA ILE A 67 -8.63 -3.43 -11.40
C ILE A 67 -9.19 -2.28 -12.24
N THR A 68 -9.15 -2.39 -13.57
CA THR A 68 -9.66 -1.35 -14.46
C THR A 68 -11.17 -1.14 -14.27
N THR A 69 -11.94 -2.22 -14.07
CA THR A 69 -13.39 -2.13 -13.77
C THR A 69 -13.62 -1.46 -12.42
N TYR A 70 -12.80 -1.74 -11.42
CA TYR A 70 -12.85 -1.09 -10.12
C TYR A 70 -12.57 0.43 -10.23
N LEU A 71 -11.58 0.84 -11.02
CA LEU A 71 -11.17 2.23 -11.13
C LEU A 71 -12.11 3.09 -11.99
N HIS A 72 -12.73 2.50 -13.01
CA HIS A 72 -13.44 3.23 -14.06
C HIS A 72 -14.88 2.76 -14.33
N GLY A 73 -15.28 1.65 -13.74
CA GLY A 73 -16.61 1.05 -13.91
C GLY A 73 -17.43 1.11 -12.63
N ASP A 74 -18.22 0.07 -12.40
CA ASP A 74 -19.05 -0.05 -11.21
C ASP A 74 -18.52 -1.08 -10.23
N LEU A 75 -18.74 -0.82 -8.94
CA LEU A 75 -18.26 -1.66 -7.85
C LEU A 75 -18.80 -3.10 -7.91
N ARG A 76 -20.06 -3.29 -8.30
CA ARG A 76 -20.67 -4.63 -8.37
C ARG A 76 -19.95 -5.51 -9.38
N SER A 77 -19.73 -4.99 -10.58
CA SER A 77 -19.01 -5.70 -11.64
C SER A 77 -17.57 -5.95 -11.27
N ALA A 78 -16.89 -4.98 -10.63
CA ALA A 78 -15.55 -5.17 -10.13
C ALA A 78 -15.46 -6.29 -9.10
N LEU A 79 -16.33 -6.27 -8.08
CA LEU A 79 -16.36 -7.32 -7.06
C LEU A 79 -16.65 -8.70 -7.65
N ALA A 80 -17.57 -8.81 -8.61
CA ALA A 80 -17.85 -10.10 -9.27
C ALA A 80 -16.61 -10.65 -10.01
N GLN A 81 -15.85 -9.78 -10.69
CA GLN A 81 -14.60 -10.19 -11.35
C GLN A 81 -13.53 -10.60 -10.33
N ILE A 82 -13.38 -9.86 -9.23
CA ILE A 82 -12.44 -10.18 -8.15
C ILE A 82 -12.82 -11.48 -7.46
N ASP A 83 -14.11 -11.70 -7.18
CA ASP A 83 -14.61 -12.94 -6.57
C ASP A 83 -14.34 -14.16 -7.50
N GLY A 84 -14.43 -13.96 -8.81
CA GLY A 84 -14.03 -14.97 -9.80
C GLY A 84 -12.54 -15.31 -9.76
N LEU A 85 -11.66 -14.33 -9.49
CA LEU A 85 -10.22 -14.56 -9.27
C LEU A 85 -9.95 -15.29 -7.94
N ILE A 86 -10.63 -14.90 -6.88
CA ILE A 86 -10.55 -15.55 -5.56
C ILE A 86 -10.98 -17.02 -5.66
N ALA A 87 -12.08 -17.30 -6.36
CA ALA A 87 -12.55 -18.69 -6.55
C ALA A 87 -11.52 -19.57 -7.27
N GLN A 88 -10.78 -19.02 -8.21
CA GLN A 88 -9.72 -19.74 -8.92
C GLN A 88 -8.45 -19.94 -8.10
N GLN A 89 -8.07 -18.96 -7.29
CA GLN A 89 -6.84 -18.98 -6.48
C GLN A 89 -7.13 -18.48 -5.06
N PRO A 90 -7.80 -19.28 -4.22
CA PRO A 90 -8.24 -18.86 -2.89
C PRO A 90 -7.10 -18.63 -1.89
N ALA A 91 -5.87 -19.03 -2.24
CA ALA A 91 -4.68 -18.76 -1.45
C ALA A 91 -3.91 -17.51 -1.88
N ASN A 92 -4.38 -16.77 -2.88
CA ASN A 92 -3.69 -15.56 -3.37
C ASN A 92 -4.10 -14.33 -2.53
N PRO A 93 -3.19 -13.76 -1.72
CA PRO A 93 -3.52 -12.62 -0.85
C PRO A 93 -3.93 -11.37 -1.62
N TYR A 94 -3.38 -11.15 -2.80
CA TYR A 94 -3.56 -9.94 -3.58
C TYR A 94 -4.97 -9.77 -4.17
N PHE A 95 -5.72 -10.86 -4.32
CA PHE A 95 -7.12 -10.77 -4.74
C PHE A 95 -8.02 -10.33 -3.59
N TYR A 96 -7.73 -10.78 -2.37
CA TYR A 96 -8.42 -10.30 -1.17
C TYR A 96 -8.02 -8.85 -0.85
N GLU A 97 -6.73 -8.48 -1.04
CA GLU A 97 -6.27 -7.10 -0.96
C GLU A 97 -7.08 -6.20 -1.90
N LEU A 98 -7.17 -6.56 -3.19
CA LEU A 98 -7.93 -5.80 -4.18
C LEU A 98 -9.41 -5.69 -3.82
N ARG A 99 -10.01 -6.77 -3.32
CA ARG A 99 -11.40 -6.75 -2.85
C ARG A 99 -11.58 -5.77 -1.71
N GLY A 100 -10.70 -5.81 -0.73
CA GLY A 100 -10.72 -4.89 0.41
C GLY A 100 -10.49 -3.45 -0.01
N GLN A 101 -9.54 -3.19 -0.90
CA GLN A 101 -9.27 -1.86 -1.45
C GLN A 101 -10.50 -1.29 -2.16
N ALA A 102 -11.11 -2.06 -3.06
CA ALA A 102 -12.29 -1.63 -3.80
C ALA A 102 -13.46 -1.27 -2.87
N LEU A 103 -13.69 -2.06 -1.82
CA LEU A 103 -14.71 -1.79 -0.82
C LEU A 103 -14.40 -0.54 0.01
N LEU A 104 -13.16 -0.42 0.48
CA LEU A 104 -12.73 0.71 1.31
C LEU A 104 -12.83 2.03 0.57
N GLU A 105 -12.33 2.11 -0.66
CA GLU A 105 -12.36 3.32 -1.48
C GLU A 105 -13.78 3.66 -1.99
N SER A 106 -14.68 2.67 -2.01
CA SER A 106 -16.11 2.88 -2.27
C SER A 106 -16.91 3.26 -1.02
N GLY A 107 -16.26 3.62 0.10
CA GLY A 107 -16.92 4.06 1.32
C GLY A 107 -17.57 2.92 2.12
N LYS A 108 -17.13 1.68 1.94
CA LYS A 108 -17.65 0.49 2.61
C LYS A 108 -16.60 -0.15 3.55
N PRO A 109 -16.05 0.61 4.52
CA PRO A 109 -14.95 0.12 5.35
C PRO A 109 -15.30 -1.13 6.15
N SER A 110 -16.51 -1.26 6.65
CA SER A 110 -16.94 -2.45 7.40
C SER A 110 -16.92 -3.72 6.56
N GLU A 111 -17.28 -3.63 5.27
CA GLU A 111 -17.25 -4.76 4.35
C GLU A 111 -15.79 -5.10 3.93
N ALA A 112 -14.87 -4.12 3.98
CA ALA A 112 -13.47 -4.29 3.62
C ALA A 112 -12.66 -5.09 4.66
N ILE A 113 -13.09 -5.11 5.93
CA ILE A 113 -12.34 -5.73 7.03
C ILE A 113 -12.10 -7.22 6.78
N ALA A 114 -13.14 -7.99 6.49
CA ALA A 114 -13.02 -9.45 6.32
C ALA A 114 -12.07 -9.86 5.18
N PRO A 115 -12.17 -9.31 3.95
CA PRO A 115 -11.19 -9.62 2.91
C PRO A 115 -9.77 -9.15 3.26
N LEU A 116 -9.59 -7.99 3.91
CA LEU A 116 -8.26 -7.51 4.31
C LEU A 116 -7.63 -8.39 5.42
N HIS A 117 -8.41 -8.88 6.38
CA HIS A 117 -7.94 -9.88 7.33
C HIS A 117 -7.47 -11.16 6.60
N LYS A 118 -8.22 -11.62 5.62
CA LYS A 118 -7.82 -12.79 4.83
C LYS A 118 -6.54 -12.54 4.04
N ALA A 119 -6.42 -11.37 3.42
CA ALA A 119 -5.20 -10.95 2.73
C ALA A 119 -3.99 -10.93 3.69
N MET A 120 -4.14 -10.33 4.87
CA MET A 120 -3.10 -10.29 5.90
C MET A 120 -2.65 -11.70 6.32
N GLN A 121 -3.59 -12.62 6.57
CA GLN A 121 -3.28 -14.00 6.93
C GLN A 121 -2.49 -14.75 5.86
N LEU A 122 -2.82 -14.50 4.58
CA LEU A 122 -2.20 -15.19 3.44
C LEU A 122 -0.88 -14.56 2.99
N SER A 123 -0.62 -13.29 3.34
CA SER A 123 0.54 -12.53 2.83
C SER A 123 1.82 -12.68 3.65
N ASN A 124 1.81 -13.52 4.70
CA ASN A 124 2.95 -13.68 5.61
C ASN A 124 3.49 -12.35 6.18
N GLY A 125 2.59 -11.42 6.50
CA GLY A 125 2.95 -10.17 7.15
C GLY A 125 3.34 -9.03 6.21
N SER A 126 2.65 -8.86 5.09
CA SER A 126 2.81 -7.66 4.26
C SER A 126 2.36 -6.41 5.02
N ALA A 127 3.31 -5.52 5.31
CA ALA A 127 3.04 -4.28 6.03
C ALA A 127 2.02 -3.38 5.30
N LEU A 128 2.04 -3.35 3.97
CA LEU A 128 1.10 -2.55 3.18
C LEU A 128 -0.35 -3.06 3.31
N ILE A 129 -0.54 -4.38 3.31
CA ILE A 129 -1.87 -4.99 3.54
C ILE A 129 -2.34 -4.70 4.98
N GLU A 130 -1.45 -4.78 5.96
CA GLU A 130 -1.75 -4.44 7.35
C GLU A 130 -2.12 -2.96 7.52
N MET A 131 -1.42 -2.06 6.82
CA MET A 131 -1.78 -0.63 6.83
C MET A 131 -3.17 -0.40 6.23
N MET A 132 -3.51 -1.09 5.15
CA MET A 132 -4.84 -1.02 4.54
C MET A 132 -5.93 -1.58 5.47
N LEU A 133 -5.67 -2.68 6.15
CA LEU A 133 -6.58 -3.21 7.18
C LEU A 133 -6.75 -2.21 8.32
N GLY A 134 -5.65 -1.65 8.84
CA GLY A 134 -5.69 -0.60 9.86
C GLY A 134 -6.51 0.61 9.41
N GLN A 135 -6.36 1.04 8.18
CA GLN A 135 -7.17 2.10 7.58
C GLN A 135 -8.67 1.75 7.56
N ALA A 136 -9.02 0.53 7.15
CA ALA A 136 -10.42 0.07 7.13
C ALA A 136 -11.02 0.06 8.55
N LEU A 137 -10.28 -0.48 9.54
CA LEU A 137 -10.72 -0.51 10.95
C LEU A 137 -10.97 0.90 11.48
N VAL A 138 -10.05 1.84 11.23
CA VAL A 138 -10.19 3.25 11.62
C VAL A 138 -11.38 3.91 10.93
N ALA A 139 -11.60 3.62 9.65
CA ALA A 139 -12.66 4.25 8.85
C ALA A 139 -14.08 3.82 9.25
N THR A 140 -14.24 2.68 9.96
CA THR A 140 -15.57 2.24 10.43
C THR A 140 -16.16 3.13 11.51
N ASP A 141 -15.36 3.96 12.16
CA ASP A 141 -15.73 4.75 13.35
C ASP A 141 -16.26 3.92 14.55
N ASN A 142 -16.02 2.62 14.54
CA ASN A 142 -16.38 1.72 15.64
C ASN A 142 -15.24 1.62 16.65
N LYS A 143 -15.48 2.13 17.87
CA LYS A 143 -14.49 2.12 18.95
C LYS A 143 -13.96 0.71 19.30
N ALA A 144 -14.74 -0.34 19.07
CA ALA A 144 -14.32 -1.72 19.32
C ALA A 144 -13.09 -2.13 18.47
N TYR A 145 -12.88 -1.50 17.32
CA TYR A 145 -11.74 -1.78 16.44
C TYR A 145 -10.49 -0.93 16.72
N THR A 146 -10.58 0.05 17.62
CA THR A 146 -9.49 1.02 17.84
C THR A 146 -8.21 0.35 18.32
N ASP A 147 -8.30 -0.54 19.31
CA ASP A 147 -7.11 -1.22 19.86
C ASP A 147 -6.50 -2.20 18.85
N GLU A 148 -7.32 -2.88 18.07
CA GLU A 148 -6.88 -3.74 16.99
C GLU A 148 -6.16 -2.94 15.89
N ALA A 149 -6.73 -1.81 15.47
CA ALA A 149 -6.12 -0.92 14.48
C ALA A 149 -4.75 -0.43 14.96
N ILE A 150 -4.63 0.01 16.21
CA ILE A 150 -3.34 0.45 16.79
C ILE A 150 -2.34 -0.70 16.77
N LYS A 151 -2.72 -1.90 17.21
CA LYS A 151 -1.84 -3.07 17.23
C LYS A 151 -1.29 -3.40 15.85
N ILE A 152 -2.17 -3.48 14.86
CA ILE A 152 -1.82 -3.83 13.46
C ILE A 152 -0.95 -2.73 12.85
N LEU A 153 -1.33 -1.46 12.99
CA LEU A 153 -0.60 -0.34 12.40
C LEU A 153 0.78 -0.15 13.04
N ARG A 154 0.91 -0.35 14.36
CA ARG A 154 2.23 -0.35 15.03
C ARG A 154 3.16 -1.43 14.48
N ALA A 155 2.65 -2.63 14.28
CA ALA A 155 3.44 -3.72 13.68
C ALA A 155 3.82 -3.42 12.24
N ALA A 156 2.91 -2.83 11.46
CA ALA A 156 3.15 -2.46 10.08
C ALA A 156 4.23 -1.37 9.94
N VAL A 157 4.13 -0.26 10.70
CA VAL A 157 5.13 0.82 10.65
C VAL A 157 6.48 0.43 11.26
N ALA A 158 6.53 -0.59 12.11
CA ALA A 158 7.80 -1.13 12.61
C ALA A 158 8.57 -1.90 11.53
N ARG A 159 7.88 -2.50 10.54
CA ARG A 159 8.51 -3.20 9.40
C ARG A 159 8.72 -2.29 8.21
N GLU A 160 7.82 -1.35 7.97
CA GLU A 160 7.86 -0.38 6.86
C GLU A 160 7.88 1.03 7.46
N SER A 161 9.03 1.41 8.01
CA SER A 161 9.20 2.65 8.77
C SER A 161 9.16 3.93 7.91
N GLU A 162 9.29 3.80 6.59
CA GLU A 162 9.30 4.93 5.66
C GLU A 162 7.95 5.17 4.96
N ALA A 163 6.88 4.51 5.41
CA ALA A 163 5.54 4.67 4.85
C ALA A 163 4.72 5.73 5.60
N PRO A 164 4.58 6.97 5.07
CA PRO A 164 3.83 8.04 5.75
C PRO A 164 2.37 7.68 6.00
N LEU A 165 1.78 6.86 5.11
CA LEU A 165 0.38 6.42 5.22
C LEU A 165 0.14 5.64 6.51
N GLY A 166 1.05 4.70 6.86
CA GLY A 166 0.94 3.92 8.08
C GLY A 166 0.89 4.78 9.33
N TYR A 167 1.77 5.77 9.42
CA TYR A 167 1.77 6.73 10.53
C TYR A 167 0.55 7.64 10.54
N THR A 168 0.04 8.04 9.38
CA THR A 168 -1.20 8.82 9.29
C THR A 168 -2.38 8.03 9.87
N GLN A 169 -2.53 6.77 9.50
CA GLN A 169 -3.59 5.92 10.04
C GLN A 169 -3.41 5.63 11.53
N LEU A 170 -2.17 5.43 11.96
CA LEU A 170 -1.84 5.22 13.37
C LEU A 170 -2.19 6.45 14.23
N ALA A 171 -1.92 7.66 13.73
CA ALA A 171 -2.31 8.90 14.38
C ALA A 171 -3.82 9.01 14.56
N MET A 172 -4.58 8.66 13.50
CA MET A 172 -6.05 8.65 13.56
C MET A 172 -6.56 7.63 14.59
N ALA A 173 -5.97 6.43 14.64
CA ALA A 173 -6.33 5.39 15.61
C ALA A 173 -6.07 5.85 17.06
N TYR A 174 -4.91 6.44 17.32
CA TYR A 174 -4.60 7.01 18.63
C TYR A 174 -5.51 8.18 19.02
N GLY A 175 -5.83 9.06 18.04
CA GLY A 175 -6.80 10.15 18.26
C GLY A 175 -8.17 9.63 18.68
N LYS A 176 -8.67 8.55 18.04
CA LYS A 176 -9.93 7.89 18.43
C LYS A 176 -9.87 7.23 19.81
N LYS A 177 -8.69 6.76 20.21
CA LYS A 177 -8.46 6.24 21.57
C LYS A 177 -8.39 7.34 22.62
N GLY A 178 -8.15 8.59 22.23
CA GLY A 178 -7.89 9.72 23.14
C GLY A 178 -6.43 9.82 23.59
N ASP A 179 -5.53 9.03 23.01
CA ASP A 179 -4.09 9.12 23.26
C ASP A 179 -3.45 10.18 22.35
N TYR A 180 -3.64 11.42 22.76
CA TYR A 180 -3.18 12.56 21.96
C TYR A 180 -1.65 12.72 21.90
N ALA A 181 -0.91 12.15 22.87
CA ALA A 181 0.54 12.16 22.85
C ALA A 181 1.07 11.31 21.69
N GLU A 182 0.63 10.07 21.61
CA GLU A 182 0.98 9.14 20.53
C GLU A 182 0.39 9.60 19.18
N ALA A 183 -0.81 10.20 19.16
CA ALA A 183 -1.42 10.72 17.94
C ALA A 183 -0.58 11.86 17.32
N ASP A 184 -0.11 12.80 18.15
CA ASP A 184 0.76 13.90 17.71
C ASP A 184 2.11 13.37 17.24
N LEU A 185 2.71 12.42 17.95
CA LEU A 185 3.98 11.79 17.55
C LEU A 185 3.87 11.05 16.20
N ALA A 186 2.83 10.25 16.02
CA ALA A 186 2.60 9.57 14.75
C ALA A 186 2.34 10.55 13.60
N SER A 187 1.59 11.63 13.86
CA SER A 187 1.37 12.70 12.87
C SER A 187 2.67 13.42 12.52
N ALA A 188 3.53 13.67 13.52
CA ALA A 188 4.85 14.28 13.32
C ALA A 188 5.74 13.39 12.43
N GLN A 189 5.76 12.08 12.69
CA GLN A 189 6.50 11.13 11.90
C GLN A 189 6.00 11.08 10.44
N ALA A 190 4.68 11.09 10.23
CA ALA A 190 4.09 11.13 8.90
C ALA A 190 4.45 12.43 8.14
N ALA A 191 4.47 13.58 8.82
CA ALA A 191 4.86 14.86 8.24
C ALA A 191 6.36 14.87 7.89
N TYR A 192 7.21 14.37 8.79
CA TYR A 192 8.65 14.26 8.58
C TYR A 192 8.99 13.43 7.34
N LEU A 193 8.37 12.25 7.19
CA LEU A 193 8.56 11.38 6.04
C LEU A 193 8.08 11.99 4.71
N ARG A 194 7.12 12.93 4.76
CA ARG A 194 6.68 13.70 3.59
C ARG A 194 7.56 14.91 3.29
N GLY A 195 8.56 15.19 4.13
CA GLY A 195 9.42 16.36 4.00
C GLY A 195 8.81 17.67 4.52
N ASP A 196 7.62 17.61 5.15
CA ASP A 196 7.01 18.77 5.82
C ASP A 196 7.64 18.95 7.21
N ASN A 197 8.86 19.47 7.21
CA ASN A 197 9.67 19.61 8.41
C ASN A 197 9.09 20.60 9.42
N LYS A 198 8.34 21.61 8.96
CA LYS A 198 7.70 22.57 9.86
C LYS A 198 6.58 21.90 10.66
N THR A 199 5.62 21.31 9.97
CA THR A 199 4.52 20.57 10.61
C THR A 199 5.04 19.45 11.50
N ALA A 200 6.08 18.73 11.05
CA ALA A 200 6.70 17.65 11.83
C ALA A 200 7.23 18.18 13.18
N ARG A 201 7.98 19.28 13.20
CA ARG A 201 8.51 19.89 14.44
C ARG A 201 7.42 20.42 15.35
N ASP A 202 6.40 21.08 14.80
CA ASP A 202 5.30 21.65 15.58
C ASP A 202 4.52 20.53 16.30
N LEU A 203 4.20 19.44 15.58
CA LEU A 203 3.52 18.26 16.13
C LEU A 203 4.40 17.51 17.12
N ALA A 204 5.68 17.31 16.81
CA ALA A 204 6.62 16.66 17.71
C ALA A 204 6.83 17.45 19.00
N SER A 205 6.94 18.78 18.94
CA SER A 205 7.03 19.65 20.11
C SER A 205 5.80 19.50 21.00
N ARG A 206 4.61 19.45 20.40
CA ARG A 206 3.35 19.23 21.12
C ARG A 206 3.29 17.83 21.76
N ALA A 207 3.72 16.78 21.05
CA ALA A 207 3.82 15.43 21.60
C ALA A 207 4.77 15.39 22.79
N LYS A 208 5.95 16.00 22.65
CA LYS A 208 7.00 16.06 23.67
C LYS A 208 6.50 16.67 25.00
N THR A 209 5.62 17.69 24.96
CA THR A 209 5.04 18.28 26.18
C THR A 209 4.05 17.36 26.90
N ARG A 210 3.54 16.33 26.22
CA ARG A 210 2.58 15.37 26.77
C ARG A 210 3.21 14.09 27.31
N PHE A 211 4.41 13.77 26.84
CA PHE A 211 5.16 12.62 27.33
C PHE A 211 5.98 12.96 28.58
N ALA A 212 6.15 12.01 29.49
CA ALA A 212 7.11 12.17 30.57
C ALA A 212 8.55 12.17 30.00
N VAL A 213 9.39 13.05 30.54
CA VAL A 213 10.78 13.22 30.09
C VAL A 213 11.54 11.89 30.16
N GLY A 214 12.26 11.55 29.10
CA GLY A 214 13.07 10.35 29.00
C GLY A 214 12.30 9.07 28.59
N THR A 215 10.98 9.14 28.43
CA THR A 215 10.23 8.01 27.88
C THR A 215 10.52 7.80 26.39
N PRO A 216 10.31 6.59 25.83
CA PRO A 216 10.54 6.34 24.41
C PRO A 216 9.78 7.29 23.47
N GLY A 217 8.54 7.68 23.82
CA GLY A 217 7.75 8.65 23.05
C GLY A 217 8.36 10.05 23.11
N TRP A 218 8.82 10.47 24.28
CA TRP A 218 9.52 11.75 24.46
C TRP A 218 10.81 11.81 23.62
N VAL A 219 11.63 10.75 23.65
CA VAL A 219 12.89 10.68 22.88
C VAL A 219 12.61 10.77 21.39
N LYS A 220 11.66 9.98 20.88
CA LYS A 220 11.29 10.03 19.45
C LYS A 220 10.78 11.41 19.02
N ALA A 221 10.01 12.07 19.88
CA ALA A 221 9.54 13.42 19.61
C ALA A 221 10.71 14.41 19.59
N ASP A 222 11.66 14.30 20.53
CA ASP A 222 12.86 15.13 20.60
C ASP A 222 13.76 14.96 19.36
N ASP A 223 13.92 13.74 18.88
CA ASP A 223 14.67 13.43 17.65
C ASP A 223 14.09 14.20 16.45
N ILE A 224 12.76 14.26 16.31
CA ILE A 224 12.12 15.01 15.20
C ILE A 224 12.29 16.52 15.38
N VAL A 225 12.16 17.02 16.62
CA VAL A 225 12.33 18.48 16.91
C VAL A 225 13.75 18.92 16.58
N THR A 226 14.75 18.10 16.91
CA THR A 226 16.17 18.45 16.75
C THR A 226 16.75 18.04 15.39
N ALA A 227 16.01 17.28 14.58
CA ALA A 227 16.44 16.84 13.26
C ALA A 227 16.85 18.04 12.38
N LYS A 228 18.05 17.97 11.82
CA LYS A 228 18.51 18.96 10.83
C LYS A 228 17.91 18.61 9.46
N PRO A 229 17.42 19.61 8.71
CA PRO A 229 16.96 19.36 7.34
C PRO A 229 18.13 18.81 6.50
N PRO A 230 17.86 17.94 5.52
CA PRO A 230 18.87 17.48 4.59
C PRO A 230 19.58 18.66 3.93
N PRO A 231 20.90 18.58 3.66
CA PRO A 231 21.63 19.66 3.00
C PRO A 231 20.98 19.96 1.63
N GLY A 232 20.55 21.20 1.44
CA GLY A 232 19.91 21.66 0.19
C GLY A 232 18.39 21.97 0.27
N GLN A 233 17.67 21.55 1.31
CA GLN A 233 16.32 22.02 1.56
C GLN A 233 16.37 23.30 2.41
N LYS A 234 15.99 24.44 1.80
CA LYS A 234 15.76 25.67 2.57
C LYS A 234 14.54 25.45 3.48
N SER A 235 14.73 25.70 4.77
CA SER A 235 13.61 25.84 5.71
C SER A 235 12.74 27.00 5.25
N ASN A 236 11.57 26.71 4.67
CA ASN A 236 10.51 27.70 4.49
C ASN A 236 9.76 27.88 5.79
#